data_62da5d0213ff7972704a526609118f87
#
_entry.id   62da5d0213ff7972704a526609118f87
#
_cell.length_a   1.000
_cell.length_b   1.000
_cell.length_c   1.000
_cell.angle_alpha   90.00
_cell.angle_beta   90.00
_cell.angle_gamma   90.00
#
_symmetry.space_group_name_H-M   'P 1'
#
loop_
_entity.id
_entity.type
_entity.pdbx_description
1 polymer ?
#
loop_
_entity_poly.entity_id
_entity_poly.type
_entity_poly.pdbx_seq_one_letter_code
_entity_poly.pdbx_strand_id
1 'polypeptide(L)'
;MKIIQICGTNGVGKTTLVKGLLSSGNFTKFNIEVDGVSREWWYDGSTAVIGKYNDRNCCGVDAGNYSVDGLIDTIKAVICQNKPDCVLFEDVRMGTSYAFKDKLLRTAYVVGYEFNVLALIASLECSCNRVMERTGNPGANFDAMRGKARAVINTSKRIGEQGAKVFFIDTEKNSKAAVLNALRRLTNG
;
A
#
# COMPACT_ATOMS: atom_id res chain seq x y z
N MET A 1 13.30 11.56 2.14
CA MET A 1 11.85 11.52 1.80
C MET A 1 11.58 10.27 0.96
N LYS A 2 10.42 9.62 1.13
CA LYS A 2 10.13 8.35 0.45
C LYS A 2 8.65 8.18 0.10
N ILE A 3 8.37 7.43 -0.97
CA ILE A 3 7.05 6.91 -1.32
C ILE A 3 7.05 5.41 -1.03
N ILE A 4 6.13 4.91 -0.21
CA ILE A 4 6.03 3.50 0.17
C ILE A 4 4.73 2.92 -0.39
N GLN A 5 4.84 1.94 -1.28
CA GLN A 5 3.72 1.10 -1.71
C GLN A 5 3.65 -0.16 -0.85
N ILE A 6 2.53 -0.39 -0.16
CA ILE A 6 2.24 -1.67 0.48
C ILE A 6 1.42 -2.51 -0.49
N CYS A 7 1.99 -3.59 -0.98
CA CYS A 7 1.32 -4.49 -1.91
C CYS A 7 1.31 -5.94 -1.41
N GLY A 8 0.48 -6.77 -2.01
CA GLY A 8 0.28 -8.16 -1.63
C GLY A 8 -1.11 -8.63 -2.05
N THR A 9 -1.34 -9.94 -2.07
CA THR A 9 -2.67 -10.48 -2.39
C THR A 9 -3.71 -10.18 -1.31
N ASN A 10 -4.96 -10.56 -1.53
CA ASN A 10 -6.00 -10.46 -0.50
C ASN A 10 -5.65 -11.35 0.70
N GLY A 11 -6.02 -10.95 1.91
CA GLY A 11 -5.79 -11.73 3.13
C GLY A 11 -4.38 -11.63 3.73
N VAL A 12 -3.39 -10.99 3.06
CA VAL A 12 -2.02 -10.87 3.62
C VAL A 12 -1.88 -9.81 4.73
N GLY A 13 -2.93 -9.06 5.06
CA GLY A 13 -2.92 -8.13 6.19
C GLY A 13 -2.52 -6.69 5.89
N LYS A 14 -2.47 -6.24 4.64
CA LYS A 14 -2.16 -4.84 4.26
C LYS A 14 -2.97 -3.81 5.04
N THR A 15 -4.29 -3.89 4.93
CA THR A 15 -5.22 -2.97 5.60
C THR A 15 -5.09 -3.01 7.12
N THR A 16 -4.88 -4.19 7.70
CA THR A 16 -4.64 -4.35 9.15
C THR A 16 -3.36 -3.60 9.56
N LEU A 17 -2.32 -3.67 8.74
CA LEU A 17 -1.05 -2.98 8.98
C LEU A 17 -1.24 -1.46 8.92
N VAL A 18 -1.89 -0.94 7.88
CA VAL A 18 -2.11 0.51 7.74
C VAL A 18 -3.06 1.05 8.82
N LYS A 19 -4.15 0.34 9.12
CA LYS A 19 -5.04 0.71 10.24
C LYS A 19 -4.30 0.69 11.58
N GLY A 20 -3.39 -0.25 11.81
CA GLY A 20 -2.51 -0.29 12.99
C GLY A 20 -1.59 0.94 13.07
N LEU A 21 -1.05 1.38 11.94
CA LEU A 21 -0.26 2.61 11.88
C LEU A 21 -1.12 3.84 12.22
N LEU A 22 -2.26 4.00 11.55
CA LEU A 22 -3.18 5.12 11.78
C LEU A 22 -3.69 5.20 13.24
N SER A 23 -4.02 4.04 13.84
CA SER A 23 -4.51 3.98 15.23
C SER A 23 -3.43 4.23 16.27
N SER A 24 -2.16 4.12 15.92
CA SER A 24 -1.03 4.26 16.85
C SER A 24 -0.29 5.58 16.74
N GLY A 25 -0.69 6.43 15.78
CA GLY A 25 -0.14 7.78 15.54
C GLY A 25 -1.21 8.85 15.67
N ASN A 26 -0.77 10.10 15.65
CA ASN A 26 -1.67 11.27 15.73
C ASN A 26 -2.13 11.69 14.32
N PHE A 27 -2.64 10.75 13.53
CA PHE A 27 -3.08 11.02 12.17
C PHE A 27 -4.40 11.79 12.15
N THR A 28 -4.40 12.92 11.47
CA THR A 28 -5.61 13.69 11.15
C THR A 28 -6.02 13.38 9.71
N LYS A 29 -7.32 13.21 9.49
CA LYS A 29 -7.92 12.95 8.19
C LYS A 29 -8.12 14.25 7.42
N PHE A 30 -7.76 14.24 6.14
CA PHE A 30 -7.94 15.33 5.20
C PHE A 30 -8.59 14.83 3.90
N ASN A 31 -9.07 15.79 3.11
CA ASN A 31 -9.47 15.56 1.73
C ASN A 31 -8.67 16.49 0.81
N ILE A 32 -8.35 16.00 -0.37
CA ILE A 32 -7.74 16.78 -1.44
C ILE A 32 -8.53 16.55 -2.72
N GLU A 33 -8.78 17.62 -3.48
CA GLU A 33 -9.45 17.52 -4.77
C GLU A 33 -8.41 17.36 -5.88
N VAL A 34 -8.55 16.29 -6.67
CA VAL A 34 -7.71 15.98 -7.81
C VAL A 34 -8.61 15.57 -8.97
N ASP A 35 -8.53 16.29 -10.09
CA ASP A 35 -9.36 16.09 -11.30
C ASP A 35 -10.88 16.09 -10.99
N GLY A 36 -11.34 16.99 -10.11
CA GLY A 36 -12.74 17.09 -9.70
C GLY A 36 -13.21 15.93 -8.80
N VAL A 37 -12.30 15.11 -8.28
CA VAL A 37 -12.61 14.00 -7.38
C VAL A 37 -11.97 14.23 -6.01
N SER A 38 -12.81 14.19 -4.97
CA SER A 38 -12.33 14.27 -3.57
C SER A 38 -11.64 12.98 -3.17
N ARG A 39 -10.40 13.09 -2.69
CA ARG A 39 -9.52 11.97 -2.28
C ARG A 39 -9.21 12.07 -0.81
N GLU A 40 -9.43 10.99 -0.06
CA GLU A 40 -9.10 10.92 1.37
C GLU A 40 -7.62 10.61 1.58
N TRP A 41 -7.02 11.29 2.55
CA TRP A 41 -5.67 11.00 3.04
C TRP A 41 -5.54 11.39 4.51
N TRP A 42 -4.47 10.91 5.16
CA TRP A 42 -4.22 11.08 6.59
C TRP A 42 -2.80 11.60 6.79
N TYR A 43 -2.61 12.46 7.81
CA TYR A 43 -1.31 13.08 8.04
C TYR A 43 -1.04 13.27 9.53
N ASP A 44 0.21 12.97 9.98
CA ASP A 44 0.66 13.13 11.37
C ASP A 44 1.75 14.21 11.55
N GLY A 45 2.03 15.00 10.54
CA GLY A 45 3.11 16.00 10.53
C GLY A 45 4.36 15.54 9.77
N SER A 46 4.54 14.25 9.55
CA SER A 46 5.69 13.66 8.85
C SER A 46 5.27 12.65 7.78
N THR A 47 4.30 11.80 8.08
CA THR A 47 3.83 10.73 7.21
C THR A 47 2.45 11.04 6.66
N ALA A 48 2.29 10.97 5.34
CA ALA A 48 1.01 11.02 4.65
C ALA A 48 0.57 9.62 4.22
N VAL A 49 -0.64 9.21 4.58
CA VAL A 49 -1.24 7.92 4.19
C VAL A 49 -2.40 8.19 3.24
N ILE A 50 -2.27 7.77 1.98
CA ILE A 50 -3.29 7.98 0.95
C ILE A 50 -4.24 6.79 0.91
N GLY A 51 -5.54 7.07 0.93
CA GLY A 51 -6.58 6.07 0.77
C GLY A 51 -7.67 6.15 1.83
N LYS A 52 -8.75 5.41 1.57
CA LYS A 52 -9.93 5.35 2.42
C LYS A 52 -9.81 4.18 3.40
N TYR A 53 -9.92 4.44 4.70
CA TYR A 53 -9.73 3.41 5.75
C TYR A 53 -10.93 3.25 6.70
N ASN A 54 -12.06 3.88 6.38
CA ASN A 54 -13.25 3.87 7.24
C ASN A 54 -14.17 2.66 6.98
N ASP A 55 -14.06 2.02 5.82
CA ASP A 55 -14.91 0.90 5.43
C ASP A 55 -14.40 -0.45 5.98
N ARG A 56 -15.35 -1.34 6.30
CA ARG A 56 -15.02 -2.69 6.76
C ARG A 56 -14.55 -3.61 5.63
N ASN A 57 -15.05 -3.42 4.41
CA ASN A 57 -14.91 -4.38 3.31
C ASN A 57 -13.89 -4.00 2.24
N CYS A 58 -13.65 -2.72 2.02
CA CYS A 58 -12.68 -2.23 1.05
C CYS A 58 -11.93 -1.04 1.65
N CYS A 59 -10.61 -1.02 1.53
CA CYS A 59 -9.76 0.02 2.10
C CYS A 59 -8.62 0.37 1.15
N GLY A 60 -7.88 1.42 1.52
CA GLY A 60 -6.75 1.91 0.74
C GLY A 60 -7.19 2.63 -0.53
N VAL A 61 -6.33 2.62 -1.53
CA VAL A 61 -6.62 3.28 -2.82
C VAL A 61 -7.63 2.50 -3.66
N ASP A 62 -7.76 1.19 -3.45
CA ASP A 62 -8.77 0.37 -4.14
C ASP A 62 -10.21 0.79 -3.76
N ALA A 63 -10.45 1.23 -2.52
CA ALA A 63 -11.74 1.74 -2.06
C ALA A 63 -12.11 3.12 -2.65
N GLY A 64 -11.12 3.90 -3.01
CA GLY A 64 -11.29 5.23 -3.60
C GLY A 64 -11.44 5.24 -5.12
N ASN A 65 -11.52 4.07 -5.77
CA ASN A 65 -11.58 3.92 -7.23
C ASN A 65 -10.50 4.75 -7.97
N TYR A 66 -9.29 4.78 -7.43
CA TYR A 66 -8.19 5.49 -8.07
C TYR A 66 -7.83 4.85 -9.40
N SER A 67 -7.73 5.65 -10.46
CA SER A 67 -6.94 5.30 -11.64
C SER A 67 -5.46 5.40 -11.31
N VAL A 68 -4.61 4.85 -12.17
CA VAL A 68 -3.15 4.97 -12.03
C VAL A 68 -2.73 6.45 -12.00
N ASP A 69 -3.26 7.25 -12.93
CA ASP A 69 -2.93 8.67 -13.03
C ASP A 69 -3.49 9.45 -11.83
N GLY A 70 -4.75 9.22 -11.47
CA GLY A 70 -5.37 9.88 -10.33
C GLY A 70 -4.64 9.60 -8.99
N LEU A 71 -4.07 8.40 -8.81
CA LEU A 71 -3.24 8.13 -7.63
C LEU A 71 -1.91 8.89 -7.69
N ILE A 72 -1.25 8.91 -8.84
CA ILE A 72 0.02 9.64 -9.02
C ILE A 72 -0.19 11.14 -8.80
N ASP A 73 -1.25 11.69 -9.34
CA ASP A 73 -1.54 13.12 -9.18
C ASP A 73 -1.97 13.45 -7.74
N THR A 74 -2.65 12.54 -7.06
CA THR A 74 -2.90 12.67 -5.60
C THR A 74 -1.58 12.66 -4.81
N ILE A 75 -0.65 11.75 -5.11
CA ILE A 75 0.68 11.71 -4.47
C ILE A 75 1.41 13.05 -4.67
N LYS A 76 1.46 13.55 -5.90
CA LYS A 76 2.10 14.84 -6.21
C LYS A 76 1.45 16.00 -5.48
N ALA A 77 0.10 16.05 -5.45
CA ALA A 77 -0.64 17.11 -4.77
C ALA A 77 -0.38 17.11 -3.25
N VAL A 78 -0.37 15.94 -2.60
CA VAL A 78 -0.04 15.80 -1.19
C VAL A 78 1.41 16.22 -0.90
N ILE A 79 2.36 15.83 -1.75
CA ILE A 79 3.78 16.24 -1.64
C ILE A 79 3.91 17.76 -1.79
N CYS A 80 3.24 18.34 -2.77
CA CYS A 80 3.30 19.77 -3.04
C CYS A 80 2.74 20.60 -1.86
N GLN A 81 1.66 20.12 -1.26
CA GLN A 81 0.96 20.80 -0.18
C GLN A 81 1.70 20.73 1.17
N ASN A 82 2.21 19.56 1.54
CA ASN A 82 2.66 19.28 2.90
C ASN A 82 4.14 18.86 3.01
N LYS A 83 4.78 18.51 1.89
CA LYS A 83 6.18 18.01 1.85
C LYS A 83 6.46 16.93 2.90
N PRO A 84 5.65 15.87 3.00
CA PRO A 84 5.82 14.82 4.00
C PRO A 84 7.16 14.09 3.80
N ASP A 85 7.76 13.61 4.89
CA ASP A 85 8.96 12.75 4.80
C ASP A 85 8.64 11.40 4.17
N CYS A 86 7.40 10.94 4.36
CA CYS A 86 6.91 9.68 3.84
C CYS A 86 5.50 9.83 3.26
N VAL A 87 5.29 9.31 2.05
CA VAL A 87 3.95 9.08 1.48
C VAL A 87 3.71 7.58 1.38
N LEU A 88 2.64 7.10 1.99
CA LEU A 88 2.31 5.68 2.09
C LEU A 88 0.93 5.41 1.50
N PHE A 89 0.78 4.30 0.79
CA PHE A 89 -0.53 3.79 0.35
C PHE A 89 -0.52 2.27 0.23
N GLU A 90 -1.70 1.66 0.29
CA GLU A 90 -1.86 0.23 0.04
C GLU A 90 -2.76 -0.02 -1.17
N ASP A 91 -2.45 -1.07 -1.91
CA ASP A 91 -3.27 -1.54 -3.02
C ASP A 91 -3.15 -3.06 -3.22
N VAL A 92 -4.11 -3.61 -3.98
CA VAL A 92 -4.07 -4.99 -4.49
C VAL A 92 -3.93 -4.97 -6.01
N ARG A 93 -4.79 -4.19 -6.66
CA ARG A 93 -4.97 -4.22 -8.11
C ARG A 93 -3.76 -3.67 -8.85
N MET A 94 -3.31 -2.49 -8.47
CA MET A 94 -2.16 -1.83 -9.09
C MET A 94 -0.83 -2.47 -8.67
N GLY A 95 -0.76 -3.06 -7.47
CA GLY A 95 0.43 -3.73 -6.95
C GLY A 95 0.90 -4.93 -7.76
N THR A 96 0.03 -5.48 -8.63
CA THR A 96 0.39 -6.55 -9.59
C THR A 96 0.95 -6.02 -10.91
N SER A 97 0.89 -4.72 -11.17
CA SER A 97 1.30 -4.08 -12.42
C SER A 97 2.73 -3.57 -12.35
N TYR A 98 3.61 -4.09 -13.21
CA TYR A 98 4.96 -3.54 -13.36
C TYR A 98 4.93 -2.11 -13.91
N ALA A 99 4.12 -1.85 -14.93
CA ALA A 99 4.02 -0.52 -15.55
C ALA A 99 3.61 0.57 -14.54
N PHE A 100 2.72 0.22 -13.60
CA PHE A 100 2.36 1.12 -12.52
C PHE A 100 3.55 1.39 -11.57
N LYS A 101 4.27 0.35 -11.16
CA LYS A 101 5.45 0.51 -10.30
C LYS A 101 6.58 1.30 -10.97
N ASP A 102 6.81 1.07 -12.27
CA ASP A 102 7.78 1.85 -13.05
C ASP A 102 7.37 3.33 -13.12
N LYS A 103 6.09 3.62 -13.34
CA LYS A 103 5.58 5.00 -13.33
C LYS A 103 5.74 5.66 -11.96
N LEU A 104 5.51 4.92 -10.86
CA LEU A 104 5.76 5.40 -9.50
C LEU A 104 7.24 5.67 -9.24
N LEU A 105 8.13 4.78 -9.66
CA LEU A 105 9.59 4.96 -9.52
C LEU A 105 10.04 6.23 -10.23
N ARG A 106 9.61 6.45 -11.46
CA ARG A 106 9.92 7.69 -12.22
C ARG A 106 9.32 8.92 -11.54
N THR A 107 8.08 8.83 -11.05
CA THR A 107 7.44 9.94 -10.33
C THR A 107 8.22 10.28 -9.06
N ALA A 108 8.60 9.27 -8.26
CA ALA A 108 9.39 9.47 -7.06
C ALA A 108 10.71 10.16 -7.37
N TYR A 109 11.42 9.72 -8.40
CA TYR A 109 12.65 10.36 -8.86
C TYR A 109 12.45 11.85 -9.21
N VAL A 110 11.41 12.17 -9.97
CA VAL A 110 11.11 13.55 -10.39
C VAL A 110 10.79 14.47 -9.21
N VAL A 111 10.09 13.96 -8.19
CA VAL A 111 9.75 14.75 -6.99
C VAL A 111 10.82 14.70 -5.89
N GLY A 112 11.95 14.04 -6.13
CA GLY A 112 13.07 13.94 -5.18
C GLY A 112 12.81 12.97 -4.01
N TYR A 113 12.00 11.93 -4.22
CA TYR A 113 11.68 10.90 -3.24
C TYR A 113 12.25 9.54 -3.64
N GLU A 114 12.61 8.71 -2.67
CA GLU A 114 12.91 7.29 -2.92
C GLU A 114 11.60 6.49 -3.08
N PHE A 115 11.56 5.54 -4.02
CA PHE A 115 10.44 4.61 -4.12
C PHE A 115 10.75 3.30 -3.41
N ASN A 116 9.91 2.93 -2.46
CA ASN A 116 10.02 1.72 -1.65
C ASN A 116 8.78 0.84 -1.86
N VAL A 117 8.98 -0.46 -1.97
CA VAL A 117 7.91 -1.45 -2.06
C VAL A 117 7.97 -2.36 -0.83
N LEU A 118 6.90 -2.37 -0.04
CA LEU A 118 6.69 -3.32 1.03
C LEU A 118 5.72 -4.39 0.54
N ALA A 119 6.27 -5.53 0.09
CA ALA A 119 5.50 -6.66 -0.40
C ALA A 119 5.17 -7.61 0.77
N LEU A 120 3.91 -7.64 1.19
CA LEU A 120 3.44 -8.59 2.19
C LEU A 120 3.12 -9.93 1.53
N ILE A 121 3.66 -11.00 2.08
CA ILE A 121 3.45 -12.37 1.62
C ILE A 121 2.90 -13.25 2.75
N ALA A 122 2.16 -14.28 2.41
CA ALA A 122 1.72 -15.38 3.26
C ALA A 122 1.45 -16.59 2.37
N SER A 123 1.30 -17.77 2.97
CA SER A 123 0.82 -18.93 2.21
C SER A 123 -0.55 -18.66 1.59
N LEU A 124 -0.84 -19.35 0.51
CA LEU A 124 -2.13 -19.21 -0.16
C LEU A 124 -3.27 -19.66 0.77
N GLU A 125 -3.05 -20.73 1.51
CA GLU A 125 -4.00 -21.26 2.49
C GLU A 125 -4.31 -20.25 3.59
N CYS A 126 -3.28 -19.67 4.23
CA CYS A 126 -3.44 -18.65 5.26
C CYS A 126 -4.19 -17.42 4.72
N SER A 127 -3.84 -16.97 3.52
CA SER A 127 -4.48 -15.83 2.87
C SER A 127 -5.96 -16.09 2.57
N CYS A 128 -6.30 -17.28 2.07
CA CYS A 128 -7.67 -17.67 1.78
C CYS A 128 -8.52 -17.80 3.07
N ASN A 129 -7.98 -18.45 4.11
CA ASN A 129 -8.66 -18.58 5.40
C ASN A 129 -9.01 -17.21 6.00
N ARG A 130 -8.07 -16.26 5.97
CA ARG A 130 -8.31 -14.88 6.44
C ARG A 130 -9.36 -14.14 5.60
N VAL A 131 -9.46 -14.41 4.31
CA VAL A 131 -10.53 -13.84 3.45
C VAL A 131 -11.86 -14.46 3.79
N MET A 132 -11.94 -15.79 3.93
CA MET A 132 -13.16 -16.52 4.32
C MET A 132 -13.69 -16.05 5.66
N GLU A 133 -12.84 -15.97 6.69
CA GLU A 133 -13.21 -15.47 8.04
C GLU A 133 -13.80 -14.06 7.98
N ARG A 134 -13.24 -13.19 7.13
CA ARG A 134 -13.71 -11.80 7.01
C ARG A 134 -15.01 -11.66 6.23
N THR A 135 -15.21 -12.45 5.19
CA THR A 135 -16.31 -12.28 4.23
C THR A 135 -17.45 -13.27 4.41
N GLY A 136 -17.24 -14.34 5.18
CA GLY A 136 -18.16 -15.46 5.28
C GLY A 136 -18.32 -16.24 3.96
N ASN A 137 -17.55 -15.93 2.92
CA ASN A 137 -17.65 -16.55 1.62
C ASN A 137 -16.56 -17.62 1.41
N PRO A 138 -16.90 -18.91 1.32
CA PRO A 138 -15.94 -19.99 1.08
C PRO A 138 -15.39 -20.00 -0.35
N GLY A 139 -15.94 -19.19 -1.26
CA GLY A 139 -15.55 -19.11 -2.67
C GLY A 139 -14.35 -18.22 -2.96
N ALA A 140 -13.36 -18.12 -2.06
CA ALA A 140 -12.12 -17.45 -2.40
C ALA A 140 -11.47 -18.16 -3.61
N ASN A 141 -11.37 -17.47 -4.74
CA ASN A 141 -10.78 -18.02 -5.94
C ASN A 141 -9.26 -18.21 -5.77
N PHE A 142 -8.86 -19.42 -5.40
CA PHE A 142 -7.47 -19.80 -5.13
C PHE A 142 -6.54 -19.50 -6.31
N ASP A 143 -6.97 -19.77 -7.53
CA ASP A 143 -6.13 -19.56 -8.72
C ASP A 143 -5.90 -18.08 -8.99
N ALA A 144 -6.95 -17.26 -8.87
CA ALA A 144 -6.81 -15.81 -8.97
C ALA A 144 -5.90 -15.25 -7.87
N MET A 145 -5.99 -15.74 -6.63
CA MET A 145 -5.12 -15.33 -5.54
C MET A 145 -3.67 -15.77 -5.76
N ARG A 146 -3.45 -16.99 -6.27
CA ARG A 146 -2.13 -17.51 -6.64
C ARG A 146 -1.51 -16.67 -7.75
N GLY A 147 -2.28 -16.35 -8.79
CA GLY A 147 -1.84 -15.47 -9.88
C GLY A 147 -1.41 -14.09 -9.37
N LYS A 148 -2.22 -13.46 -8.52
CA LYS A 148 -1.90 -12.16 -7.90
C LYS A 148 -0.64 -12.23 -7.01
N ALA A 149 -0.49 -13.27 -6.19
CA ALA A 149 0.68 -13.43 -5.33
C ALA A 149 1.98 -13.53 -6.16
N ARG A 150 1.97 -14.35 -7.23
CA ARG A 150 3.10 -14.45 -8.16
C ARG A 150 3.39 -13.11 -8.85
N ALA A 151 2.36 -12.42 -9.33
CA ALA A 151 2.52 -11.13 -9.99
C ALA A 151 3.12 -10.07 -9.06
N VAL A 152 2.67 -9.99 -7.79
CA VAL A 152 3.25 -9.08 -6.78
C VAL A 152 4.74 -9.37 -6.59
N ILE A 153 5.12 -10.64 -6.38
CA ILE A 153 6.52 -11.02 -6.15
C ILE A 153 7.37 -10.67 -7.38
N ASN A 154 6.94 -11.07 -8.58
CA ASN A 154 7.70 -10.86 -9.81
C ASN A 154 7.85 -9.37 -10.15
N THR A 155 6.77 -8.59 -10.06
CA THR A 155 6.82 -7.16 -10.35
C THR A 155 7.64 -6.40 -9.31
N SER A 156 7.61 -6.83 -8.03
CA SER A 156 8.42 -6.23 -6.97
C SER A 156 9.91 -6.52 -7.17
N LYS A 157 10.29 -7.75 -7.50
CA LYS A 157 11.69 -8.06 -7.84
C LYS A 157 12.18 -7.22 -9.01
N ARG A 158 11.41 -7.21 -10.10
CA ARG A 158 11.77 -6.48 -11.32
C ARG A 158 11.92 -4.97 -11.08
N ILE A 159 11.07 -4.35 -10.26
CA ILE A 159 11.22 -2.92 -9.95
C ILE A 159 12.41 -2.67 -9.02
N GLY A 160 12.77 -3.63 -8.18
CA GLY A 160 13.99 -3.59 -7.38
C GLY A 160 15.25 -3.55 -8.24
N GLU A 161 15.28 -4.29 -9.35
CA GLU A 161 16.37 -4.27 -10.35
C GLU A 161 16.49 -2.89 -11.03
N GLN A 162 15.43 -2.09 -11.01
CA GLN A 162 15.40 -0.71 -11.55
C GLN A 162 15.72 0.38 -10.51
N GLY A 163 16.07 -0.01 -9.27
CA GLY A 163 16.51 0.92 -8.23
C GLY A 163 15.51 1.20 -7.12
N ALA A 164 14.31 0.61 -7.13
CA ALA A 164 13.41 0.67 -5.98
C ALA A 164 13.96 -0.19 -4.81
N LYS A 165 13.78 0.27 -3.57
CA LYS A 165 14.05 -0.57 -2.40
C LYS A 165 12.87 -1.50 -2.17
N VAL A 166 13.08 -2.82 -2.13
CA VAL A 166 12.02 -3.82 -2.00
C VAL A 166 12.22 -4.64 -0.74
N PHE A 167 11.17 -4.71 0.07
CA PHE A 167 11.13 -5.47 1.32
C PHE A 167 10.02 -6.52 1.22
N PHE A 168 10.36 -7.79 1.46
CA PHE A 168 9.39 -8.88 1.56
C PHE A 168 9.18 -9.23 3.02
N ILE A 169 7.92 -9.17 3.50
CA ILE A 169 7.57 -9.56 4.86
C ILE A 169 6.54 -10.68 4.83
N ASP A 170 6.90 -11.81 5.41
CA ASP A 170 6.01 -12.94 5.62
C ASP A 170 5.11 -12.66 6.84
N THR A 171 3.83 -12.42 6.59
CA THR A 171 2.85 -12.09 7.64
C THR A 171 2.24 -13.31 8.33
N GLU A 172 2.60 -14.50 7.90
CA GLU A 172 2.26 -15.75 8.59
C GLU A 172 3.30 -16.07 9.67
N LYS A 173 4.59 -15.81 9.37
CA LYS A 173 5.71 -16.07 10.27
C LYS A 173 6.00 -14.93 11.24
N ASN A 174 5.52 -13.72 10.96
CA ASN A 174 5.77 -12.54 11.79
C ASN A 174 4.50 -12.09 12.50
N SER A 175 4.61 -11.73 13.78
CA SER A 175 3.51 -11.16 14.53
C SER A 175 3.07 -9.80 13.93
N LYS A 176 1.79 -9.43 14.14
CA LYS A 176 1.27 -8.11 13.71
C LYS A 176 2.13 -6.96 14.24
N ALA A 177 2.60 -7.06 15.48
CA ALA A 177 3.46 -6.05 16.11
C ALA A 177 4.82 -5.95 15.41
N ALA A 178 5.44 -7.09 15.05
CA ALA A 178 6.72 -7.10 14.32
C ALA A 178 6.58 -6.44 12.93
N VAL A 179 5.52 -6.76 12.21
CA VAL A 179 5.24 -6.16 10.88
C VAL A 179 4.99 -4.65 11.00
N LEU A 180 4.22 -4.22 12.01
CA LEU A 180 3.96 -2.80 12.27
C LEU A 180 5.25 -2.05 12.65
N ASN A 181 6.11 -2.65 13.47
CA ASN A 181 7.40 -2.05 13.84
C ASN A 181 8.34 -1.95 12.62
N ALA A 182 8.33 -2.94 11.72
CA ALA A 182 9.07 -2.85 10.47
C ALA A 182 8.56 -1.69 9.59
N LEU A 183 7.24 -1.50 9.47
CA LEU A 183 6.67 -0.36 8.75
C LEU A 183 7.08 0.97 9.38
N ARG A 184 6.97 1.11 10.71
CA ARG A 184 7.39 2.34 11.43
C ARG A 184 8.86 2.69 11.19
N ARG A 185 9.75 1.70 11.18
CA ARG A 185 11.17 1.93 10.83
C ARG A 185 11.32 2.41 9.38
N LEU A 186 10.50 1.91 8.47
CA LEU A 186 10.50 2.37 7.09
C LEU A 186 9.91 3.79 6.94
N THR A 187 8.95 4.20 7.75
CA THR A 187 8.37 5.56 7.70
C THR A 187 9.27 6.59 8.38
N ASN A 188 9.94 6.26 9.49
CA ASN A 188 10.67 7.20 10.34
C ASN A 188 12.19 7.26 10.04
N GLY A 189 12.75 6.35 9.29
CA GLY A 189 14.16 6.33 8.85
C GLY A 189 14.30 6.74 7.41
#